data_2172fe4bc49b9254882c64af89d906a2
#
_entry.id   2172fe4bc49b9254882c64af89d906a2
#
_cell.length_a   1.000
_cell.length_b   1.000
_cell.length_c   1.000
_cell.angle_alpha   90.00
_cell.angle_beta   90.00
_cell.angle_gamma   90.00
#
_symmetry.space_group_name_H-M   'P 1'
#
loop_
_entity.id
_entity.type
_entity.pdbx_description
1 polymer ?
#
loop_
_entity_poly.entity_id
_entity_poly.type
_entity_poly.pdbx_seq_one_letter_code
_entity_poly.pdbx_strand_id
1 'polypeptide(L)'
;MSTLNYIFSFNEVFLLTLIVLVNIIILNNRVIIASKLRINDYPNNRKIHSKPTPMMGGVCMFISLMSVSIYNYFHNEILFIELTINITFYIIFFLVGFCDDVKQLSPKLRTLIIIGSLSVLLLLDNNYLIQNLVFKYSDINLNFGSLSYVFTIFCVFALYNALNFIDGYNGVSSSIVIYWIIFLLLNNPNLHYIISLIILIMIFSYNVVGKVFLGNAGTNILSIFISLSIILDYNKYQSFYADEILFLLFFPGIDMIRVTVQRIIEGKKIYSPDQCHFHHYLIKKKIKYIWQMMLFLSILPYLILVISKSTFFAFSLSTVIYIIILMLIKVNKKIKL
;
A
#
# COMPACT_ATOMS: atom_id res chain seq x y z
N MET A 1 -24.93 1.66 10.73
CA MET A 1 -24.46 3.06 10.43
C MET A 1 -24.17 3.73 11.77
N SER A 2 -23.05 3.43 12.40
CA SER A 2 -22.52 4.22 13.52
C SER A 2 -21.79 5.42 12.90
N THR A 3 -22.44 6.57 13.04
CA THR A 3 -21.94 7.86 12.55
C THR A 3 -20.54 8.14 13.06
N LEU A 4 -19.71 8.72 12.20
CA LEU A 4 -18.39 9.30 12.43
C LEU A 4 -18.37 10.33 13.59
N ASN A 5 -18.63 9.91 14.81
CA ASN A 5 -18.51 10.73 16.00
C ASN A 5 -17.21 10.40 16.75
N TYR A 6 -16.07 10.40 16.01
CA TYR A 6 -14.78 10.42 16.68
C TYR A 6 -14.55 11.83 17.21
N ILE A 7 -14.73 12.00 18.53
CA ILE A 7 -14.47 13.28 19.21
C ILE A 7 -13.03 13.24 19.70
N PHE A 8 -12.20 14.09 19.11
CA PHE A 8 -10.81 14.23 19.54
C PHE A 8 -10.69 14.73 20.96
N SER A 9 -9.86 14.08 21.76
CA SER A 9 -9.38 14.62 23.03
C SER A 9 -8.36 15.74 22.79
N PHE A 10 -8.14 16.58 23.79
CA PHE A 10 -7.13 17.66 23.69
C PHE A 10 -5.73 17.08 23.39
N ASN A 11 -5.37 15.95 24.00
CA ASN A 11 -4.07 15.29 23.81
C ASN A 11 -3.90 14.77 22.37
N GLU A 12 -4.97 14.25 21.75
CA GLU A 12 -4.96 13.79 20.36
C GLU A 12 -4.80 14.94 19.38
N VAL A 13 -5.50 16.07 19.62
CA VAL A 13 -5.33 17.30 18.82
C VAL A 13 -3.89 17.82 18.94
N PHE A 14 -3.35 17.82 20.15
CA PHE A 14 -1.95 18.23 20.37
C PHE A 14 -0.97 17.32 19.63
N LEU A 15 -1.12 16.01 19.73
CA LEU A 15 -0.30 15.02 19.00
C LEU A 15 -0.40 15.23 17.48
N LEU A 16 -1.62 15.35 16.96
CA LEU A 16 -1.85 15.59 15.53
C LEU A 16 -1.14 16.87 15.06
N THR A 17 -1.28 17.96 15.79
CA THR A 17 -0.64 19.22 15.44
C THR A 17 0.88 19.10 15.45
N LEU A 18 1.46 18.42 16.46
CA LEU A 18 2.90 18.18 16.54
C LEU A 18 3.41 17.34 15.35
N ILE A 19 2.73 16.23 15.03
CA ILE A 19 3.11 15.37 13.90
C ILE A 19 3.02 16.13 12.58
N VAL A 20 1.97 16.92 12.37
CA VAL A 20 1.79 17.74 11.17
C VAL A 20 2.91 18.78 11.06
N LEU A 21 3.25 19.50 12.14
CA LEU A 21 4.33 20.49 12.15
C LEU A 21 5.69 19.84 11.82
N VAL A 22 6.01 18.69 12.43
CA VAL A 22 7.25 17.96 12.14
C VAL A 22 7.30 17.58 10.65
N ASN A 23 6.22 17.07 10.08
CA ASN A 23 6.17 16.72 8.67
C ASN A 23 6.26 17.92 7.74
N ILE A 24 5.67 19.08 8.10
CA ILE A 24 5.85 20.33 7.36
C ILE A 24 7.33 20.75 7.34
N ILE A 25 8.02 20.68 8.49
CA ILE A 25 9.45 21.00 8.58
C ILE A 25 10.27 20.07 7.69
N ILE A 26 9.99 18.76 7.73
CA ILE A 26 10.67 17.75 6.89
C ILE A 26 10.44 18.03 5.40
N LEU A 27 9.19 18.26 4.99
CA LEU A 27 8.84 18.49 3.58
C LEU A 27 9.39 19.84 3.06
N ASN A 28 9.44 20.86 3.88
CA ASN A 28 10.05 22.14 3.50
C ASN A 28 11.58 22.02 3.33
N ASN A 29 12.23 21.23 4.16
CA ASN A 29 13.69 20.98 4.10
C ASN A 29 14.05 19.72 3.30
N ARG A 30 13.13 19.14 2.52
CA ARG A 30 13.26 17.85 1.83
C ARG A 30 14.55 17.69 1.03
N VAL A 31 14.99 18.72 0.32
CA VAL A 31 16.20 18.67 -0.52
C VAL A 31 17.45 18.51 0.34
N ILE A 32 17.56 19.29 1.41
CA ILE A 32 18.72 19.27 2.33
C ILE A 32 18.77 17.92 3.06
N ILE A 33 17.63 17.47 3.61
CA ILE A 33 17.53 16.22 4.36
C ILE A 33 17.83 15.03 3.45
N ALA A 34 17.20 14.96 2.27
CA ALA A 34 17.40 13.87 1.32
C ALA A 34 18.85 13.78 0.83
N SER A 35 19.51 14.93 0.63
CA SER A 35 20.93 14.96 0.26
C SER A 35 21.84 14.42 1.37
N LYS A 36 21.58 14.78 2.63
CA LYS A 36 22.32 14.25 3.78
C LYS A 36 22.10 12.74 3.98
N LEU A 37 20.87 12.28 3.80
CA LEU A 37 20.50 10.86 3.91
C LEU A 37 20.83 10.04 2.65
N ARG A 38 21.24 10.67 1.56
CA ARG A 38 21.53 10.06 0.25
C ARG A 38 20.33 9.32 -0.38
N ILE A 39 19.12 9.84 -0.15
CA ILE A 39 17.87 9.31 -0.67
C ILE A 39 17.26 10.24 -1.75
N ASN A 40 18.06 10.66 -2.70
CA ASN A 40 17.59 11.34 -3.90
C ASN A 40 17.46 10.35 -5.04
N ASP A 41 16.31 10.34 -5.70
CA ASP A 41 16.11 9.60 -6.93
C ASP A 41 16.66 10.38 -8.12
N TYR A 42 17.74 9.87 -8.73
CA TYR A 42 18.40 10.51 -9.87
C TYR A 42 17.77 10.07 -11.19
N PRO A 43 17.63 10.99 -12.17
CA PRO A 43 17.16 10.65 -13.51
C PRO A 43 18.05 9.61 -14.18
N ASN A 44 17.44 8.69 -14.93
CA ASN A 44 18.10 7.77 -15.83
C ASN A 44 17.24 7.51 -17.07
N ASN A 45 17.75 6.77 -18.06
CA ASN A 45 17.06 6.50 -19.33
C ASN A 45 15.70 5.80 -19.22
N ARG A 46 15.33 5.29 -18.04
CA ARG A 46 14.05 4.59 -17.78
C ARG A 46 13.04 5.46 -17.04
N LYS A 47 13.49 6.54 -16.36
CA LYS A 47 12.68 7.39 -15.50
C LYS A 47 12.09 8.57 -16.26
N ILE A 48 10.93 9.03 -15.81
CA ILE A 48 10.17 10.09 -16.48
C ILE A 48 10.62 11.48 -16.03
N HIS A 49 11.12 11.59 -14.78
CA HIS A 49 11.56 12.87 -14.22
C HIS A 49 12.96 13.26 -14.73
N SER A 50 13.17 14.57 -14.88
CA SER A 50 14.42 15.15 -15.41
C SER A 50 15.34 15.75 -14.33
N LYS A 51 14.90 15.82 -13.08
CA LYS A 51 15.65 16.41 -11.95
C LYS A 51 15.72 15.42 -10.80
N PRO A 52 16.82 15.45 -9.98
CA PRO A 52 16.86 14.65 -8.75
C PRO A 52 15.67 14.98 -7.86
N THR A 53 14.95 13.95 -7.41
CA THR A 53 13.74 14.09 -6.59
C THR A 53 13.93 13.43 -5.23
N PRO A 54 13.70 14.16 -4.11
CA PRO A 54 13.82 13.62 -2.75
C PRO A 54 12.80 12.50 -2.48
N MET A 55 13.24 11.35 -1.95
CA MET A 55 12.39 10.23 -1.54
C MET A 55 12.05 10.36 -0.04
N MET A 56 11.26 11.39 0.31
CA MET A 56 10.96 11.72 1.72
C MET A 56 9.64 11.15 2.23
N GLY A 57 8.79 10.60 1.35
CA GLY A 57 7.47 10.09 1.76
C GLY A 57 7.55 9.00 2.81
N GLY A 58 8.50 8.05 2.66
CA GLY A 58 8.73 7.00 3.64
C GLY A 58 9.17 7.51 5.01
N VAL A 59 10.03 8.53 5.05
CA VAL A 59 10.48 9.14 6.31
C VAL A 59 9.32 9.81 7.04
N CYS A 60 8.49 10.57 6.33
CA CYS A 60 7.30 11.21 6.89
C CYS A 60 6.32 10.19 7.47
N MET A 61 6.00 9.13 6.72
CA MET A 61 5.09 8.09 7.19
C MET A 61 5.68 7.31 8.37
N PHE A 62 6.97 6.99 8.35
CA PHE A 62 7.64 6.27 9.44
C PHE A 62 7.53 7.03 10.76
N ILE A 63 7.92 8.31 10.78
CA ILE A 63 7.84 9.14 11.99
C ILE A 63 6.40 9.21 12.50
N SER A 64 5.44 9.39 11.60
CA SER A 64 4.03 9.53 11.97
C SER A 64 3.46 8.24 12.57
N LEU A 65 3.66 7.09 11.92
CA LEU A 65 3.17 5.80 12.39
C LEU A 65 3.80 5.39 13.73
N MET A 66 5.11 5.62 13.89
CA MET A 66 5.80 5.38 15.16
C MET A 66 5.22 6.24 16.31
N SER A 67 5.04 7.55 16.05
CA SER A 67 4.53 8.48 17.07
C SER A 67 3.12 8.10 17.52
N VAL A 68 2.23 7.72 16.60
CA VAL A 68 0.85 7.32 16.95
C VAL A 68 0.82 5.99 17.68
N SER A 69 1.62 5.01 17.27
CA SER A 69 1.68 3.70 17.96
C SER A 69 2.14 3.86 19.41
N ILE A 70 3.14 4.69 19.64
CA ILE A 70 3.64 4.99 21.00
C ILE A 70 2.57 5.71 21.81
N TYR A 71 1.89 6.70 21.23
CA TYR A 71 0.81 7.43 21.89
C TYR A 71 -0.33 6.50 22.31
N ASN A 72 -0.83 5.66 21.40
CA ASN A 72 -1.93 4.74 21.67
C ASN A 72 -1.59 3.75 22.78
N TYR A 73 -0.34 3.31 22.87
CA TYR A 73 0.09 2.48 23.98
C TYR A 73 0.02 3.21 25.33
N PHE A 74 0.54 4.44 25.42
CA PHE A 74 0.50 5.22 26.66
C PHE A 74 -0.93 5.61 27.11
N HIS A 75 -1.89 5.61 26.19
CA HIS A 75 -3.30 5.86 26.46
C HIS A 75 -4.12 4.58 26.62
N ASN A 76 -3.46 3.41 26.73
CA ASN A 76 -4.07 2.09 26.88
C ASN A 76 -5.01 1.67 25.75
N GLU A 77 -4.85 2.22 24.55
CA GLU A 77 -5.64 1.86 23.38
C GLU A 77 -5.14 0.59 22.70
N ILE A 78 -3.85 0.27 22.87
CA ILE A 78 -3.22 -0.95 22.37
C ILE A 78 -2.41 -1.63 23.47
N LEU A 79 -2.29 -2.96 23.36
CA LEU A 79 -1.48 -3.77 24.27
C LEU A 79 0.02 -3.63 23.95
N PHE A 80 0.87 -3.93 24.95
CA PHE A 80 2.34 -3.91 24.76
C PHE A 80 2.79 -4.82 23.63
N ILE A 81 2.14 -5.97 23.45
CA ILE A 81 2.44 -6.91 22.35
C ILE A 81 2.11 -6.28 20.97
N GLU A 82 0.97 -5.62 20.86
CA GLU A 82 0.56 -4.93 19.62
C GLU A 82 1.55 -3.78 19.31
N LEU A 83 1.96 -3.00 20.32
CA LEU A 83 2.99 -1.97 20.14
C LEU A 83 4.30 -2.59 19.64
N THR A 84 4.74 -3.68 20.26
CA THR A 84 6.00 -4.35 19.89
C THR A 84 5.96 -4.84 18.46
N ILE A 85 4.86 -5.45 18.03
CA ILE A 85 4.66 -5.93 16.66
C ILE A 85 4.68 -4.74 15.69
N ASN A 86 3.89 -3.70 15.94
CA ASN A 86 3.80 -2.54 15.07
C ASN A 86 5.16 -1.85 14.89
N ILE A 87 5.84 -1.54 16.01
CA ILE A 87 7.15 -0.88 15.99
C ILE A 87 8.18 -1.72 15.23
N THR A 88 8.24 -3.01 15.52
CA THR A 88 9.23 -3.90 14.91
C THR A 88 9.01 -4.02 13.40
N PHE A 89 7.76 -4.20 12.96
CA PHE A 89 7.45 -4.24 11.54
C PHE A 89 7.73 -2.89 10.85
N TYR A 90 7.33 -1.77 11.45
CA TYR A 90 7.59 -0.46 10.86
C TYR A 90 9.09 -0.19 10.71
N ILE A 91 9.90 -0.54 11.71
CA ILE A 91 11.35 -0.41 11.63
C ILE A 91 11.93 -1.30 10.53
N ILE A 92 11.59 -2.59 10.49
CA ILE A 92 12.16 -3.53 9.51
C ILE A 92 11.78 -3.13 8.09
N PHE A 93 10.50 -2.89 7.83
CA PHE A 93 10.03 -2.55 6.49
C PHE A 93 10.56 -1.19 6.02
N PHE A 94 10.61 -0.20 6.92
CA PHE A 94 11.22 1.08 6.63
C PHE A 94 12.71 0.92 6.31
N LEU A 95 13.48 0.23 7.14
CA LEU A 95 14.93 0.06 6.95
C LEU A 95 15.25 -0.71 5.66
N VAL A 96 14.51 -1.77 5.35
CA VAL A 96 14.68 -2.51 4.08
C VAL A 96 14.45 -1.60 2.89
N GLY A 97 13.37 -0.80 2.91
CA GLY A 97 13.09 0.15 1.83
C GLY A 97 14.09 1.30 1.77
N PHE A 98 14.49 1.83 2.91
CA PHE A 98 15.47 2.90 3.01
C PHE A 98 16.87 2.46 2.51
N CYS A 99 17.30 1.27 2.91
CA CYS A 99 18.56 0.70 2.39
C CYS A 99 18.50 0.46 0.88
N ASP A 100 17.33 0.04 0.36
CA ASP A 100 17.13 -0.13 -1.08
C ASP A 100 17.14 1.21 -1.83
N ASP A 101 16.59 2.25 -1.26
CA ASP A 101 16.65 3.62 -1.80
C ASP A 101 18.08 4.18 -1.86
N VAL A 102 18.93 3.83 -0.89
CA VAL A 102 20.34 4.27 -0.84
C VAL A 102 21.26 3.43 -1.71
N LYS A 103 21.13 2.08 -1.70
CA LYS A 103 22.13 1.16 -2.29
C LYS A 103 21.56 0.09 -3.23
N GLN A 104 20.28 0.08 -3.53
CA GLN A 104 19.62 -0.95 -4.34
C GLN A 104 19.94 -2.38 -3.85
N LEU A 105 19.18 -2.86 -2.89
CA LEU A 105 19.31 -4.21 -2.36
C LEU A 105 18.94 -5.26 -3.42
N SER A 106 19.60 -6.43 -3.37
CA SER A 106 19.18 -7.53 -4.24
C SER A 106 17.74 -7.97 -3.90
N PRO A 107 16.91 -8.28 -4.92
CA PRO A 107 15.54 -8.73 -4.68
C PRO A 107 15.44 -9.94 -3.75
N LYS A 108 16.42 -10.88 -3.85
CA LYS A 108 16.49 -12.06 -2.98
C LYS A 108 16.68 -11.68 -1.52
N LEU A 109 17.57 -10.72 -1.23
CA LEU A 109 17.83 -10.27 0.15
C LEU A 109 16.62 -9.58 0.74
N ARG A 110 15.96 -8.67 -0.02
CA ARG A 110 14.71 -8.03 0.42
C ARG A 110 13.64 -9.06 0.76
N THR A 111 13.39 -10.01 -0.14
CA THR A 111 12.40 -11.07 0.07
C THR A 111 12.72 -11.90 1.32
N LEU A 112 13.99 -12.28 1.51
CA LEU A 112 14.42 -13.08 2.65
C LEU A 112 14.21 -12.33 3.98
N ILE A 113 14.55 -11.04 4.06
CA ILE A 113 14.36 -10.24 5.27
C ILE A 113 12.86 -10.08 5.56
N ILE A 114 12.05 -9.75 4.55
CA ILE A 114 10.60 -9.52 4.69
C ILE A 114 9.89 -10.81 5.13
N ILE A 115 10.11 -11.94 4.43
CA ILE A 115 9.49 -13.22 4.79
C ILE A 115 10.00 -13.70 6.15
N GLY A 116 11.31 -13.58 6.40
CA GLY A 116 11.89 -13.96 7.68
C GLY A 116 11.31 -13.16 8.85
N SER A 117 11.15 -11.85 8.73
CA SER A 117 10.52 -11.03 9.77
C SER A 117 9.04 -11.37 9.97
N LEU A 118 8.27 -11.56 8.89
CA LEU A 118 6.89 -12.02 8.98
C LEU A 118 6.80 -13.38 9.68
N SER A 119 7.70 -14.32 9.34
CA SER A 119 7.74 -15.65 9.92
C SER A 119 7.98 -15.67 11.43
N VAL A 120 8.69 -14.71 11.97
CA VAL A 120 8.96 -14.61 13.40
C VAL A 120 7.86 -13.84 14.12
N LEU A 121 7.50 -12.66 13.60
CA LEU A 121 6.64 -11.72 14.33
C LEU A 121 5.17 -12.13 14.34
N LEU A 122 4.68 -12.81 13.28
CA LEU A 122 3.30 -13.32 13.25
C LEU A 122 3.05 -14.45 14.26
N LEU A 123 4.10 -15.08 14.82
CA LEU A 123 3.97 -16.06 15.92
C LEU A 123 3.67 -15.42 17.27
N LEU A 124 3.87 -14.12 17.41
CA LEU A 124 3.72 -13.42 18.70
C LEU A 124 2.26 -13.19 19.08
N ASP A 125 1.37 -13.02 18.07
CA ASP A 125 -0.05 -12.77 18.32
C ASP A 125 -0.93 -13.32 17.20
N ASN A 126 -1.85 -14.21 17.55
CA ASN A 126 -2.79 -14.84 16.63
C ASN A 126 -3.78 -13.86 16.00
N ASN A 127 -3.97 -12.66 16.57
CA ASN A 127 -4.81 -11.62 15.97
C ASN A 127 -4.28 -11.15 14.60
N TYR A 128 -2.99 -11.37 14.32
CA TYR A 128 -2.37 -11.07 13.03
C TYR A 128 -2.39 -12.26 12.05
N LEU A 129 -3.06 -13.38 12.38
CA LEU A 129 -3.19 -14.55 11.49
C LEU A 129 -4.56 -14.61 10.86
N ILE A 130 -4.61 -14.74 9.53
CA ILE A 130 -5.85 -14.96 8.78
C ILE A 130 -6.22 -16.44 8.90
N GLN A 131 -7.09 -16.77 9.85
CA GLN A 131 -7.52 -18.14 10.11
C GLN A 131 -8.72 -18.54 9.23
N ASN A 132 -9.64 -17.59 9.04
CA ASN A 132 -10.86 -17.81 8.27
C ASN A 132 -11.08 -16.67 7.28
N LEU A 133 -11.70 -16.96 6.13
CA LEU A 133 -12.22 -15.95 5.23
C LEU A 133 -13.72 -16.14 5.11
N VAL A 134 -14.48 -15.17 5.62
CA VAL A 134 -15.94 -15.14 5.55
C VAL A 134 -16.35 -14.16 4.47
N PHE A 135 -17.09 -14.63 3.48
CA PHE A 135 -17.59 -13.83 2.37
C PHE A 135 -19.05 -13.45 2.62
N LYS A 136 -19.38 -12.18 2.41
CA LYS A 136 -20.71 -11.63 2.67
C LYS A 136 -21.75 -12.02 1.62
N TYR A 137 -21.32 -12.10 0.35
CA TYR A 137 -22.21 -12.22 -0.79
C TYR A 137 -22.09 -13.55 -1.54
N SER A 138 -21.48 -14.59 -0.93
CA SER A 138 -21.32 -15.90 -1.58
C SER A 138 -21.47 -17.10 -0.65
N ASP A 139 -21.88 -16.88 0.63
CA ASP A 139 -22.01 -17.91 1.66
C ASP A 139 -20.78 -18.83 1.81
N ILE A 140 -19.61 -18.36 1.36
CA ILE A 140 -18.37 -19.10 1.45
C ILE A 140 -17.68 -18.75 2.77
N ASN A 141 -17.25 -19.78 3.50
CA ASN A 141 -16.38 -19.64 4.65
C ASN A 141 -15.21 -20.61 4.48
N LEU A 142 -14.01 -20.04 4.29
CA LEU A 142 -12.78 -20.82 4.12
C LEU A 142 -12.01 -20.82 5.42
N ASN A 143 -11.74 -22.00 5.98
CA ASN A 143 -10.88 -22.16 7.15
C ASN A 143 -9.53 -22.74 6.71
N PHE A 144 -8.45 -22.03 7.05
CA PHE A 144 -7.09 -22.41 6.67
C PHE A 144 -6.42 -23.35 7.69
N GLY A 145 -6.93 -23.44 8.91
CA GLY A 145 -6.32 -24.26 9.96
C GLY A 145 -4.82 -24.05 10.08
N SER A 146 -4.02 -25.10 9.92
CA SER A 146 -2.55 -25.06 9.97
C SER A 146 -1.90 -24.25 8.84
N LEU A 147 -2.61 -24.00 7.74
CA LEU A 147 -2.12 -23.20 6.61
C LEU A 147 -2.28 -21.68 6.84
N SER A 148 -3.00 -21.25 7.88
CA SER A 148 -3.26 -19.83 8.19
C SER A 148 -1.99 -18.99 8.20
N TYR A 149 -0.93 -19.55 8.74
CA TYR A 149 0.36 -18.91 8.85
C TYR A 149 1.00 -18.62 7.49
N VAL A 150 1.08 -19.64 6.63
CA VAL A 150 1.63 -19.51 5.29
C VAL A 150 0.76 -18.58 4.44
N PHE A 151 -0.56 -18.71 4.59
CA PHE A 151 -1.52 -17.87 3.86
C PHE A 151 -1.38 -16.40 4.26
N THR A 152 -1.24 -16.09 5.55
CA THR A 152 -1.05 -14.71 6.02
C THR A 152 0.25 -14.11 5.47
N ILE A 153 1.37 -14.85 5.54
CA ILE A 153 2.65 -14.40 4.96
C ILE A 153 2.48 -14.11 3.46
N PHE A 154 1.79 -15.00 2.73
CA PHE A 154 1.52 -14.83 1.32
C PHE A 154 0.72 -13.55 1.04
N CYS A 155 -0.36 -13.28 1.78
CA CYS A 155 -1.20 -12.09 1.61
C CYS A 155 -0.42 -10.79 1.87
N VAL A 156 0.34 -10.73 2.98
CA VAL A 156 1.15 -9.55 3.31
C VAL A 156 2.24 -9.32 2.26
N PHE A 157 2.95 -10.40 1.85
CA PHE A 157 3.99 -10.31 0.83
C PHE A 157 3.44 -9.95 -0.54
N ALA A 158 2.23 -10.42 -0.89
CA ALA A 158 1.54 -10.04 -2.12
C ALA A 158 1.21 -8.55 -2.14
N LEU A 159 0.64 -8.00 -1.04
CA LEU A 159 0.34 -6.57 -0.95
C LEU A 159 1.61 -5.71 -0.99
N TYR A 160 2.68 -6.15 -0.31
CA TYR A 160 4.00 -5.52 -0.37
C TYR A 160 4.49 -5.37 -1.82
N ASN A 161 4.44 -6.45 -2.61
CA ASN A 161 4.86 -6.41 -4.01
C ASN A 161 3.89 -5.61 -4.90
N ALA A 162 2.58 -5.76 -4.70
CA ALA A 162 1.58 -5.06 -5.48
C ALA A 162 1.73 -3.54 -5.33
N LEU A 163 1.92 -3.04 -4.09
CA LEU A 163 2.11 -1.61 -3.85
C LEU A 163 3.42 -1.08 -4.45
N ASN A 164 4.50 -1.85 -4.34
CA ASN A 164 5.79 -1.50 -4.96
C ASN A 164 5.69 -1.45 -6.49
N PHE A 165 4.92 -2.36 -7.10
CA PHE A 165 4.77 -2.41 -8.55
C PHE A 165 3.92 -1.27 -9.12
N ILE A 166 2.94 -0.76 -8.40
CA ILE A 166 2.12 0.37 -8.85
C ILE A 166 2.77 1.73 -8.60
N ASP A 167 3.84 1.81 -7.81
CA ASP A 167 4.58 3.05 -7.50
C ASP A 167 5.52 3.47 -8.64
N GLY A 168 5.03 3.45 -9.87
CA GLY A 168 5.81 3.82 -11.06
C GLY A 168 5.45 5.17 -11.67
N TYR A 169 4.48 5.91 -11.11
CA TYR A 169 4.06 7.23 -11.59
C TYR A 169 3.54 8.09 -10.44
N ASN A 170 3.83 9.41 -10.51
CA ASN A 170 3.45 10.38 -9.49
C ASN A 170 1.97 10.31 -9.13
N GLY A 171 1.67 10.18 -7.85
CA GLY A 171 0.32 10.19 -7.31
C GLY A 171 -0.41 8.85 -7.37
N VAL A 172 0.09 7.82 -8.08
CA VAL A 172 -0.63 6.56 -8.25
C VAL A 172 -0.71 5.78 -6.94
N SER A 173 0.41 5.37 -6.38
CA SER A 173 0.47 4.59 -5.14
C SER A 173 -0.14 5.35 -3.96
N SER A 174 0.21 6.63 -3.80
CA SER A 174 -0.31 7.46 -2.71
C SER A 174 -1.82 7.67 -2.78
N SER A 175 -2.42 7.87 -3.97
CA SER A 175 -3.88 8.02 -4.10
C SER A 175 -4.63 6.72 -3.80
N ILE A 176 -4.09 5.57 -4.21
CA ILE A 176 -4.70 4.26 -3.93
C ILE A 176 -4.62 3.94 -2.43
N VAL A 177 -3.49 4.22 -1.77
CA VAL A 177 -3.38 4.02 -0.32
C VAL A 177 -4.28 4.99 0.46
N ILE A 178 -4.45 6.25 0.01
CA ILE A 178 -5.44 7.18 0.58
C ILE A 178 -6.84 6.54 0.51
N TYR A 179 -7.23 5.97 -0.62
CA TYR A 179 -8.50 5.27 -0.76
C TYR A 179 -8.63 4.10 0.23
N TRP A 180 -7.59 3.28 0.42
CA TRP A 180 -7.61 2.19 1.39
C TRP A 180 -7.72 2.68 2.83
N ILE A 181 -7.01 3.76 3.20
CA ILE A 181 -7.11 4.34 4.55
C ILE A 181 -8.52 4.93 4.78
N ILE A 182 -9.12 5.57 3.79
CA ILE A 182 -10.51 6.05 3.89
C ILE A 182 -11.47 4.88 4.12
N PHE A 183 -11.29 3.76 3.40
CA PHE A 183 -12.10 2.56 3.63
C PHE A 183 -11.96 2.05 5.07
N LEU A 184 -10.74 1.93 5.59
CA LEU A 184 -10.49 1.50 6.97
C LEU A 184 -11.11 2.47 7.97
N LEU A 185 -10.93 3.77 7.77
CA LEU A 185 -11.47 4.83 8.64
C LEU A 185 -13.00 4.83 8.70
N LEU A 186 -13.67 4.55 7.58
CA LEU A 186 -15.13 4.47 7.53
C LEU A 186 -15.67 3.24 8.26
N ASN A 187 -14.91 2.16 8.34
CA ASN A 187 -15.31 0.92 8.99
C ASN A 187 -14.87 0.83 10.46
N ASN A 188 -13.74 1.43 10.80
CA ASN A 188 -13.18 1.45 12.17
C ASN A 188 -12.48 2.80 12.45
N PRO A 189 -13.23 3.87 12.80
CA PRO A 189 -12.66 5.19 13.07
C PRO A 189 -11.66 5.14 14.25
N ASN A 190 -10.41 5.50 14.00
CA ASN A 190 -9.39 5.61 15.03
C ASN A 190 -8.31 6.64 14.67
N LEU A 191 -7.57 7.08 15.68
CA LEU A 191 -6.54 8.11 15.56
C LEU A 191 -5.44 7.72 14.57
N HIS A 192 -5.08 6.42 14.52
CA HIS A 192 -4.04 5.92 13.63
C HIS A 192 -4.36 6.17 12.15
N TYR A 193 -5.61 5.89 11.75
CA TYR A 193 -6.05 6.13 10.36
C TYR A 193 -6.19 7.61 10.04
N ILE A 194 -6.69 8.42 10.99
CA ILE A 194 -6.86 9.86 10.78
C ILE A 194 -5.51 10.54 10.54
N ILE A 195 -4.53 10.29 11.42
CA ILE A 195 -3.19 10.89 11.28
C ILE A 195 -2.50 10.39 10.02
N SER A 196 -2.57 9.07 9.75
CA SER A 196 -1.98 8.49 8.53
C SER A 196 -2.58 9.09 7.26
N LEU A 197 -3.89 9.32 7.23
CA LEU A 197 -4.60 9.94 6.11
C LEU A 197 -4.12 11.38 5.89
N ILE A 198 -4.09 12.19 6.94
CA ILE A 198 -3.67 13.60 6.86
C ILE A 198 -2.23 13.70 6.34
N ILE A 199 -1.31 12.92 6.89
CA ILE A 199 0.10 12.95 6.48
C ILE A 199 0.26 12.43 5.05
N LEU A 200 -0.47 11.37 4.68
CA LEU A 200 -0.39 10.86 3.31
C LEU A 200 -0.98 11.83 2.29
N ILE A 201 -2.04 12.58 2.62
CA ILE A 201 -2.57 13.67 1.78
C ILE A 201 -1.52 14.78 1.61
N MET A 202 -0.80 15.14 2.67
CA MET A 202 0.30 16.11 2.57
C MET A 202 1.40 15.59 1.63
N ILE A 203 1.84 14.35 1.79
CA ILE A 203 2.85 13.73 0.91
C ILE A 203 2.33 13.68 -0.52
N PHE A 204 1.07 13.26 -0.74
CA PHE A 204 0.43 13.20 -2.05
C PHE A 204 0.46 14.54 -2.78
N SER A 205 0.20 15.65 -2.08
CA SER A 205 0.23 16.99 -2.67
C SER A 205 1.60 17.36 -3.25
N TYR A 206 2.69 16.93 -2.61
CA TYR A 206 4.06 17.10 -3.13
C TYR A 206 4.42 16.05 -4.19
N ASN A 207 3.87 14.84 -4.07
CA ASN A 207 4.16 13.72 -4.98
C ASN A 207 3.56 13.93 -6.37
N VAL A 208 2.30 14.38 -6.46
CA VAL A 208 1.61 14.64 -7.75
C VAL A 208 2.37 15.67 -8.60
N VAL A 209 2.96 16.68 -7.96
CA VAL A 209 3.75 17.72 -8.66
C VAL A 209 5.24 17.33 -8.82
N GLY A 210 5.63 16.10 -8.47
CA GLY A 210 6.99 15.57 -8.63
C GLY A 210 8.03 16.21 -7.71
N LYS A 211 7.64 16.83 -6.59
CA LYS A 211 8.55 17.45 -5.62
C LYS A 211 9.06 16.49 -4.55
N VAL A 212 8.35 15.40 -4.31
CA VAL A 212 8.69 14.34 -3.35
C VAL A 212 8.21 13.00 -3.90
N PHE A 213 9.02 11.96 -3.76
CA PHE A 213 8.61 10.57 -4.02
C PHE A 213 8.39 9.82 -2.71
N LEU A 214 7.56 8.77 -2.76
CA LEU A 214 7.39 7.84 -1.64
C LEU A 214 8.70 7.10 -1.36
N GLY A 215 9.35 6.62 -2.41
CA GLY A 215 10.51 5.73 -2.34
C GLY A 215 10.12 4.32 -1.90
N ASN A 216 11.09 3.39 -1.97
CA ASN A 216 10.87 2.02 -1.48
C ASN A 216 10.60 2.02 0.04
N ALA A 217 11.21 2.94 0.80
CA ALA A 217 10.89 3.13 2.22
C ALA A 217 9.41 3.44 2.43
N GLY A 218 8.82 4.30 1.58
CA GLY A 218 7.41 4.67 1.68
C GLY A 218 6.46 3.55 1.27
N THR A 219 6.69 2.90 0.15
CA THR A 219 5.85 1.78 -0.30
C THR A 219 5.90 0.60 0.67
N ASN A 220 7.08 0.29 1.23
CA ASN A 220 7.25 -0.79 2.18
C ASN A 220 6.49 -0.52 3.48
N ILE A 221 6.68 0.66 4.08
CA ILE A 221 6.02 0.97 5.35
C ILE A 221 4.49 1.10 5.18
N LEU A 222 4.02 1.66 4.08
CA LEU A 222 2.59 1.71 3.78
C LEU A 222 2.00 0.32 3.55
N SER A 223 2.74 -0.58 2.87
CA SER A 223 2.25 -1.95 2.64
C SER A 223 2.07 -2.72 3.94
N ILE A 224 3.03 -2.65 4.87
CA ILE A 224 2.90 -3.35 6.16
C ILE A 224 1.84 -2.68 7.04
N PHE A 225 1.76 -1.35 7.08
CA PHE A 225 0.72 -0.62 7.80
C PHE A 225 -0.69 -1.05 7.35
N ILE A 226 -0.97 -1.02 6.04
CA ILE A 226 -2.26 -1.44 5.49
C ILE A 226 -2.53 -2.93 5.74
N SER A 227 -1.52 -3.80 5.57
CA SER A 227 -1.68 -5.24 5.81
C SER A 227 -2.08 -5.53 7.26
N LEU A 228 -1.33 -4.99 8.23
CA LEU A 228 -1.61 -5.22 9.65
C LEU A 228 -2.96 -4.61 10.05
N SER A 229 -3.29 -3.42 9.54
CA SER A 229 -4.57 -2.77 9.79
C SER A 229 -5.74 -3.60 9.27
N ILE A 230 -5.67 -4.08 8.02
CA ILE A 230 -6.73 -4.94 7.45
C ILE A 230 -6.89 -6.22 8.27
N ILE A 231 -5.78 -6.89 8.63
CA ILE A 231 -5.84 -8.16 9.36
C ILE A 231 -6.41 -7.96 10.77
N LEU A 232 -5.96 -6.92 11.50
CA LEU A 232 -6.50 -6.61 12.83
C LEU A 232 -7.98 -6.23 12.80
N ASP A 233 -8.37 -5.35 11.88
CA ASP A 233 -9.76 -4.91 11.76
C ASP A 233 -10.68 -6.07 11.35
N TYR A 234 -10.18 -6.99 10.52
CA TYR A 234 -10.90 -8.19 10.13
C TYR A 234 -11.05 -9.17 11.29
N ASN A 235 -9.95 -9.49 11.99
CA ASN A 235 -9.94 -10.53 13.03
C ASN A 235 -10.54 -10.05 14.35
N LYS A 236 -10.11 -8.85 14.83
CA LYS A 236 -10.45 -8.36 16.16
C LYS A 236 -11.76 -7.60 16.20
N TYR A 237 -12.01 -6.78 15.18
CA TYR A 237 -13.17 -5.88 15.15
C TYR A 237 -14.28 -6.34 14.21
N GLN A 238 -14.02 -7.33 13.34
CA GLN A 238 -14.96 -7.84 12.32
C GLN A 238 -15.62 -6.70 11.51
N SER A 239 -14.82 -5.70 11.18
CA SER A 239 -15.27 -4.44 10.59
C SER A 239 -15.77 -4.61 9.15
N PHE A 240 -15.33 -5.67 8.46
CA PHE A 240 -15.66 -5.96 7.06
C PHE A 240 -15.47 -7.45 6.73
N TYR A 241 -15.87 -7.85 5.54
CA TYR A 241 -15.82 -9.22 5.04
C TYR A 241 -14.68 -9.45 4.05
N ALA A 242 -14.37 -10.73 3.76
CA ALA A 242 -13.27 -11.11 2.89
C ALA A 242 -13.44 -10.63 1.44
N ASP A 243 -14.66 -10.63 0.92
CA ASP A 243 -14.97 -10.11 -0.41
C ASP A 243 -14.76 -8.58 -0.47
N GLU A 244 -15.10 -7.85 0.57
CA GLU A 244 -14.85 -6.40 0.62
C GLU A 244 -13.36 -6.08 0.53
N ILE A 245 -12.49 -6.86 1.23
CA ILE A 245 -11.03 -6.75 1.14
C ILE A 245 -10.54 -7.15 -0.27
N LEU A 246 -11.04 -8.26 -0.81
CA LEU A 246 -10.67 -8.75 -2.13
C LEU A 246 -10.89 -7.66 -3.19
N PHE A 247 -12.04 -6.98 -3.15
CA PHE A 247 -12.38 -5.96 -4.14
C PHE A 247 -11.71 -4.61 -3.85
N LEU A 248 -11.40 -4.29 -2.59
CA LEU A 248 -10.59 -3.15 -2.21
C LEU A 248 -9.18 -3.22 -2.84
N LEU A 249 -8.57 -4.40 -2.80
CA LEU A 249 -7.21 -4.66 -3.28
C LEU A 249 -7.15 -5.21 -4.72
N PHE A 250 -8.30 -5.35 -5.39
CA PHE A 250 -8.45 -6.08 -6.65
C PHE A 250 -7.51 -5.59 -7.75
N PHE A 251 -7.53 -4.29 -8.03
CA PHE A 251 -6.82 -3.74 -9.19
C PHE A 251 -5.29 -3.87 -9.09
N PRO A 252 -4.62 -3.47 -7.99
CA PRO A 252 -3.20 -3.72 -7.82
C PRO A 252 -2.84 -5.20 -7.83
N GLY A 253 -3.69 -6.05 -7.22
CA GLY A 253 -3.48 -7.50 -7.17
C GLY A 253 -3.54 -8.15 -8.55
N ILE A 254 -4.56 -7.86 -9.35
CA ILE A 254 -4.71 -8.45 -10.69
C ILE A 254 -3.60 -8.00 -11.64
N ASP A 255 -3.15 -6.72 -11.56
CA ASP A 255 -2.03 -6.25 -12.37
C ASP A 255 -0.71 -6.91 -11.98
N MET A 256 -0.46 -7.10 -10.69
CA MET A 256 0.70 -7.84 -10.19
C MET A 256 0.69 -9.28 -10.69
N ILE A 257 -0.43 -10.01 -10.54
CA ILE A 257 -0.57 -11.40 -11.00
C ILE A 257 -0.33 -11.47 -12.51
N ARG A 258 -0.96 -10.60 -13.28
CA ARG A 258 -0.82 -10.56 -14.74
C ARG A 258 0.64 -10.38 -15.16
N VAL A 259 1.35 -9.41 -14.58
CA VAL A 259 2.76 -9.16 -14.94
C VAL A 259 3.64 -10.33 -14.52
N THR A 260 3.38 -10.92 -13.35
CA THR A 260 4.12 -12.09 -12.87
C THR A 260 3.94 -13.29 -13.81
N VAL A 261 2.69 -13.60 -14.20
CA VAL A 261 2.39 -14.66 -15.16
C VAL A 261 3.02 -14.38 -16.53
N GLN A 262 2.96 -13.14 -17.02
CA GLN A 262 3.60 -12.76 -18.26
C GLN A 262 5.11 -13.00 -18.23
N ARG A 263 5.80 -12.65 -17.13
CA ARG A 263 7.24 -12.90 -16.96
C ARG A 263 7.57 -14.39 -17.00
N ILE A 264 6.77 -15.23 -16.34
CA ILE A 264 6.94 -16.69 -16.35
C ILE A 264 6.81 -17.23 -17.77
N ILE A 265 5.75 -16.86 -18.50
CA ILE A 265 5.53 -17.29 -19.89
C ILE A 265 6.66 -16.83 -20.82
N GLU A 266 7.22 -15.64 -20.60
CA GLU A 266 8.33 -15.10 -21.37
C GLU A 266 9.71 -15.66 -20.93
N GLY A 267 9.77 -16.61 -19.97
CA GLY A 267 11.01 -17.16 -19.43
C GLY A 267 11.89 -16.17 -18.66
N LYS A 268 11.31 -15.05 -18.23
CA LYS A 268 12.01 -14.00 -17.47
C LYS A 268 11.96 -14.27 -15.97
N LYS A 269 12.95 -13.75 -15.25
CA LYS A 269 12.92 -13.77 -13.78
C LYS A 269 11.75 -12.94 -13.26
N ILE A 270 11.01 -13.46 -12.28
CA ILE A 270 9.81 -12.80 -11.68
C ILE A 270 10.13 -11.39 -11.18
N TYR A 271 11.32 -11.17 -10.65
CA TYR A 271 11.81 -9.90 -10.12
C TYR A 271 12.56 -9.03 -11.13
N SER A 272 12.58 -9.40 -12.41
CA SER A 272 13.24 -8.56 -13.43
C SER A 272 12.44 -7.26 -13.63
N PRO A 273 13.12 -6.10 -13.64
CA PRO A 273 12.46 -4.84 -13.93
C PRO A 273 11.99 -4.82 -15.39
N ASP A 274 10.74 -4.39 -15.60
CA ASP A 274 10.18 -4.22 -16.94
C ASP A 274 9.29 -2.98 -17.00
N GLN A 275 8.65 -2.75 -18.15
CA GLN A 275 7.68 -1.67 -18.37
C GLN A 275 6.35 -2.25 -18.85
N CYS A 276 5.88 -3.31 -18.16
CA CYS A 276 4.68 -4.04 -18.50
C CYS A 276 3.50 -3.79 -17.55
N HIS A 277 3.68 -3.00 -16.47
CA HIS A 277 2.59 -2.62 -15.58
C HIS A 277 1.59 -1.67 -16.27
N PHE A 278 0.37 -1.67 -15.77
CA PHE A 278 -0.75 -0.93 -16.36
C PHE A 278 -0.42 0.56 -16.57
N HIS A 279 0.13 1.22 -15.57
CA HIS A 279 0.53 2.64 -15.66
C HIS A 279 1.56 2.91 -16.76
N HIS A 280 2.45 1.97 -17.08
CA HIS A 280 3.41 2.14 -18.18
C HIS A 280 2.73 2.21 -19.56
N TYR A 281 1.63 1.45 -19.76
CA TYR A 281 0.85 1.55 -21.00
C TYR A 281 0.14 2.90 -21.10
N LEU A 282 -0.40 3.42 -19.99
CA LEU A 282 -1.01 4.76 -19.95
C LEU A 282 0.01 5.86 -20.30
N ILE A 283 1.23 5.75 -19.77
CA ILE A 283 2.33 6.66 -20.09
C ILE A 283 2.67 6.61 -21.59
N LYS A 284 2.81 5.40 -22.15
CA LYS A 284 3.09 5.21 -23.59
C LYS A 284 1.99 5.78 -24.49
N LYS A 285 0.74 5.75 -24.03
CA LYS A 285 -0.42 6.38 -24.69
C LYS A 285 -0.52 7.88 -24.46
N LYS A 286 0.40 8.48 -23.68
CA LYS A 286 0.41 9.91 -23.32
C LYS A 286 -0.88 10.37 -22.63
N ILE A 287 -1.49 9.51 -21.81
CA ILE A 287 -2.67 9.87 -21.01
C ILE A 287 -2.24 10.90 -19.96
N LYS A 288 -3.00 12.00 -19.83
CA LYS A 288 -2.67 13.10 -18.90
C LYS A 288 -3.05 12.80 -17.46
N TYR A 289 -4.15 12.07 -17.23
CA TYR A 289 -4.78 11.87 -15.92
C TYR A 289 -4.50 10.45 -15.38
N ILE A 290 -3.21 10.05 -15.33
CA ILE A 290 -2.83 8.65 -15.02
C ILE A 290 -3.23 8.26 -13.61
N TRP A 291 -2.89 9.05 -12.58
CA TRP A 291 -3.21 8.68 -11.21
C TRP A 291 -4.73 8.68 -10.94
N GLN A 292 -5.49 9.61 -11.55
CA GLN A 292 -6.95 9.64 -11.45
C GLN A 292 -7.56 8.37 -12.07
N MET A 293 -7.08 7.97 -13.23
CA MET A 293 -7.54 6.76 -13.91
C MET A 293 -7.20 5.50 -13.10
N MET A 294 -5.98 5.41 -12.57
CA MET A 294 -5.56 4.28 -11.73
C MET A 294 -6.39 4.20 -10.43
N LEU A 295 -6.66 5.35 -9.80
CA LEU A 295 -7.52 5.43 -8.62
C LEU A 295 -8.96 5.00 -8.96
N PHE A 296 -9.54 5.51 -10.05
CA PHE A 296 -10.88 5.12 -10.49
C PHE A 296 -10.98 3.61 -10.72
N LEU A 297 -10.00 3.02 -11.40
CA LEU A 297 -9.95 1.56 -11.64
C LEU A 297 -9.75 0.75 -10.36
N SER A 298 -9.16 1.34 -9.32
CA SER A 298 -9.02 0.69 -8.01
C SER A 298 -10.31 0.75 -7.19
N ILE A 299 -11.13 1.81 -7.36
CA ILE A 299 -12.41 1.96 -6.68
C ILE A 299 -13.51 1.13 -7.36
N LEU A 300 -13.50 1.06 -8.67
CA LEU A 300 -14.56 0.47 -9.49
C LEU A 300 -14.95 -0.96 -9.09
N PRO A 301 -14.01 -1.91 -8.83
CA PRO A 301 -14.35 -3.28 -8.41
C PRO A 301 -15.16 -3.32 -7.12
N TYR A 302 -14.82 -2.51 -6.14
CA TYR A 302 -15.56 -2.42 -4.88
C TYR A 302 -16.97 -1.86 -5.10
N LEU A 303 -17.14 -0.84 -5.94
CA LEU A 303 -18.47 -0.32 -6.29
C LEU A 303 -19.33 -1.37 -6.98
N ILE A 304 -18.74 -2.17 -7.89
CA ILE A 304 -19.46 -3.27 -8.55
C ILE A 304 -19.93 -4.29 -7.52
N LEU A 305 -19.11 -4.65 -6.53
CA LEU A 305 -19.49 -5.56 -5.44
C LEU A 305 -20.70 -5.02 -4.66
N VAL A 306 -20.62 -3.75 -4.21
CA VAL A 306 -21.66 -3.13 -3.39
C VAL A 306 -22.99 -3.05 -4.15
N ILE A 307 -22.95 -2.74 -5.45
CA ILE A 307 -24.15 -2.62 -6.27
C ILE A 307 -24.75 -4.02 -6.61
N SER A 308 -23.90 -4.95 -7.04
CA SER A 308 -24.36 -6.27 -7.49
C SER A 308 -24.73 -7.21 -6.35
N LYS A 309 -24.16 -6.99 -5.16
CA LYS A 309 -24.30 -7.89 -4.00
C LYS A 309 -23.99 -9.36 -4.34
N SER A 310 -23.06 -9.59 -5.27
CA SER A 310 -22.64 -10.90 -5.73
C SER A 310 -21.14 -10.92 -5.97
N THR A 311 -20.42 -11.67 -5.17
CA THR A 311 -18.95 -11.84 -5.25
C THR A 311 -18.54 -12.36 -6.62
N PHE A 312 -19.24 -13.39 -7.12
CA PHE A 312 -18.93 -14.00 -8.42
C PHE A 312 -19.14 -13.03 -9.58
N PHE A 313 -20.29 -12.35 -9.62
CA PHE A 313 -20.58 -11.37 -10.67
C PHE A 313 -19.60 -10.21 -10.64
N ALA A 314 -19.31 -9.66 -9.45
CA ALA A 314 -18.36 -8.57 -9.30
C ALA A 314 -16.96 -8.98 -9.77
N PHE A 315 -16.50 -10.19 -9.43
CA PHE A 315 -15.20 -10.71 -9.86
C PHE A 315 -15.12 -10.83 -11.39
N SER A 316 -16.13 -11.47 -11.99
CA SER A 316 -16.19 -11.68 -13.44
C SER A 316 -16.22 -10.36 -14.20
N LEU A 317 -17.10 -9.42 -13.80
CA LEU A 317 -17.25 -8.13 -14.45
C LEU A 317 -16.00 -7.27 -14.30
N SER A 318 -15.40 -7.20 -13.10
CA SER A 318 -14.18 -6.43 -12.85
C SER A 318 -12.99 -6.97 -13.66
N THR A 319 -12.89 -8.30 -13.77
CA THR A 319 -11.86 -8.96 -14.59
C THR A 319 -12.04 -8.64 -16.08
N VAL A 320 -13.26 -8.72 -16.59
CA VAL A 320 -13.59 -8.39 -17.99
C VAL A 320 -13.26 -6.93 -18.28
N ILE A 321 -13.68 -5.99 -17.40
CA ILE A 321 -13.36 -4.56 -17.55
C ILE A 321 -11.85 -4.34 -17.57
N TYR A 322 -11.11 -4.98 -16.65
CA TYR A 322 -9.64 -4.88 -16.61
C TYR A 322 -9.02 -5.34 -17.93
N ILE A 323 -9.44 -6.49 -18.46
CA ILE A 323 -8.92 -7.06 -19.71
C ILE A 323 -9.24 -6.14 -20.90
N ILE A 324 -10.48 -5.65 -21.02
CA ILE A 324 -10.91 -4.78 -22.12
C ILE A 324 -10.06 -3.49 -22.11
N ILE A 325 -9.94 -2.82 -20.97
CA ILE A 325 -9.17 -1.58 -20.89
C ILE A 325 -7.69 -1.86 -21.16
N LEU A 326 -7.14 -2.95 -20.66
CA LEU A 326 -5.76 -3.34 -20.95
C LEU A 326 -5.54 -3.57 -22.45
N MET A 327 -6.46 -4.22 -23.18
CA MET A 327 -6.38 -4.41 -24.62
C MET A 327 -6.41 -3.07 -25.37
N LEU A 328 -7.25 -2.13 -24.94
CA LEU A 328 -7.37 -0.81 -25.55
C LEU A 328 -6.10 0.06 -25.36
N ILE A 329 -5.43 -0.07 -24.22
CA ILE A 329 -4.22 0.73 -23.92
C ILE A 329 -2.93 0.04 -24.38
N LYS A 330 -2.93 -1.30 -24.55
CA LYS A 330 -1.76 -2.04 -25.03
C LYS A 330 -1.45 -1.65 -26.47
N VAL A 331 -0.34 -0.97 -26.68
CA VAL A 331 0.12 -0.60 -28.03
C VAL A 331 0.57 -1.87 -28.75
N ASN A 332 -0.15 -2.26 -29.78
CA ASN A 332 0.30 -3.34 -30.66
C ASN A 332 1.65 -2.95 -31.29
N LYS A 333 2.71 -3.73 -31.04
CA LYS A 333 4.04 -3.56 -31.66
C LYS A 333 4.05 -3.84 -33.17
N LYS A 334 2.90 -4.06 -33.80
CA LYS A 334 2.78 -4.31 -35.25
C LYS A 334 2.27 -3.07 -35.96
N ILE A 335 3.04 -2.02 -36.06
CA ILE A 335 3.10 -1.11 -37.19
C ILE A 335 4.53 -0.53 -37.21
N LYS A 336 5.49 -1.33 -37.64
CA LYS A 336 6.62 -0.87 -38.42
C LYS A 336 6.34 -1.38 -39.84
N LEU A 337 5.65 -0.58 -40.62
CA LEU A 337 5.77 -0.55 -42.06
C LEU A 337 6.98 0.30 -42.41
#